data_f6fb91457e18d7d5518bc803d40c309f
#
_entry.id   f6fb91457e18d7d5518bc803d40c309f
#
_cell.length_a   1.000
_cell.length_b   1.000
_cell.length_c   1.000
_cell.angle_alpha   90.00
_cell.angle_beta   90.00
_cell.angle_gamma   90.00
#
_symmetry.space_group_name_H-M   'P 1'
#
loop_
_entity.id
_entity.type
_entity.pdbx_description
1 polymer ?
#
loop_
_entity_poly.entity_id
_entity_poly.type
_entity_poly.pdbx_seq_one_letter_code
_entity_poly.pdbx_strand_id
1 'polypeptide(L)'
;MKHLLVTNDFPPKIGGIQSLLWEWWRRLPPESFAVLTSPYEGTAEFDAGEPYRIERTREPVLLPHPWMVKQVNDLAKEFVADFVVLDPAVPLGLIGPSLDLPYQLVLHGAEVTVPGRLPGAKQALAYTLRRADGIIAAGGYPAAEAVHASGRELPITVVPCGVDPDKFHPLTETERIAAREHFGLDADAEVIVSISRLVPRKGFDTAIRAAARLGKVRPKLRLVIAGGGRDEDRLRRLAVELDAPVTFLGRIPNADLPPLYGCADVFAMLCRNRWGGLEQEGFGIVFVEAASCGVPQVAGDSGGAAEAVADGETGYVIGDPEDTQAVVDAFTKLLDDDELRRRMGQRSRQRVLDEFAYDVLARRLGDTLQVDWP
;
A
#
# COMPACT_ATOMS: atom_id res chain seq x y z
N MET A 1 -23.93 3.05 12.99
CA MET A 1 -24.23 1.61 12.86
C MET A 1 -23.09 0.77 13.43
N LYS A 2 -23.35 -0.46 13.91
CA LYS A 2 -22.33 -1.40 14.39
C LYS A 2 -22.05 -2.48 13.34
N HIS A 3 -20.80 -2.95 13.25
CA HIS A 3 -20.44 -3.97 12.27
C HIS A 3 -19.40 -4.98 12.79
N LEU A 4 -19.38 -6.16 12.17
CA LEU A 4 -18.39 -7.19 12.42
C LEU A 4 -17.42 -7.25 11.22
N LEU A 5 -16.14 -6.91 11.44
CA LEU A 5 -15.09 -7.16 10.46
C LEU A 5 -14.63 -8.61 10.56
N VAL A 6 -14.65 -9.33 9.45
CA VAL A 6 -14.18 -10.72 9.35
C VAL A 6 -13.05 -10.79 8.35
N THR A 7 -11.83 -11.08 8.82
CA THR A 7 -10.63 -11.02 7.97
C THR A 7 -9.57 -12.06 8.35
N ASN A 8 -8.81 -12.52 7.35
CA ASN A 8 -7.59 -13.30 7.55
C ASN A 8 -6.35 -12.43 7.81
N ASP A 9 -6.48 -11.13 7.59
CA ASP A 9 -5.36 -10.20 7.52
C ASP A 9 -5.47 -9.12 8.60
N PHE A 10 -5.09 -9.50 9.85
CA PHE A 10 -5.09 -8.59 10.99
C PHE A 10 -3.82 -8.77 11.83
N PRO A 11 -3.33 -7.71 12.51
CA PRO A 11 -2.19 -7.83 13.41
C PRO A 11 -2.42 -8.86 14.54
N PRO A 12 -1.32 -9.37 15.14
CA PRO A 12 0.08 -9.01 14.97
C PRO A 12 0.76 -9.64 13.74
N LYS A 13 0.01 -10.29 12.85
CA LYS A 13 0.53 -10.77 11.58
C LYS A 13 1.09 -9.60 10.77
N ILE A 14 2.35 -9.70 10.31
CA ILE A 14 3.05 -8.61 9.63
C ILE A 14 2.75 -8.62 8.13
N GLY A 15 2.31 -7.48 7.60
CA GLY A 15 2.09 -7.29 6.17
C GLY A 15 1.37 -5.97 5.87
N GLY A 16 1.39 -5.55 4.60
CA GLY A 16 0.79 -4.28 4.18
C GLY A 16 -0.72 -4.22 4.36
N ILE A 17 -1.44 -5.32 4.05
CA ILE A 17 -2.90 -5.40 4.22
C ILE A 17 -3.27 -5.39 5.71
N GLN A 18 -2.54 -6.16 6.52
CA GLN A 18 -2.75 -6.23 7.97
C GLN A 18 -2.61 -4.85 8.62
N SER A 19 -1.54 -4.14 8.29
CA SER A 19 -1.31 -2.78 8.79
C SER A 19 -2.38 -1.82 8.28
N LEU A 20 -2.79 -1.92 7.02
CA LEU A 20 -3.80 -1.07 6.42
C LEU A 20 -5.16 -1.22 7.11
N LEU A 21 -5.65 -2.46 7.27
CA LEU A 21 -6.91 -2.72 7.96
C LEU A 21 -6.88 -2.22 9.40
N TRP A 22 -5.81 -2.51 10.11
CA TRP A 22 -5.65 -2.03 11.49
C TRP A 22 -5.64 -0.51 11.56
N GLU A 23 -4.88 0.18 10.69
CA GLU A 23 -4.81 1.64 10.68
C GLU A 23 -6.14 2.31 10.32
N TRP A 24 -6.95 1.66 9.50
CA TRP A 24 -8.30 2.13 9.20
C TRP A 24 -9.24 1.94 10.38
N TRP A 25 -9.33 0.70 10.91
CA TRP A 25 -10.34 0.35 11.92
C TRP A 25 -10.02 0.89 13.31
N ARG A 26 -8.76 0.89 13.75
CA ARG A 26 -8.40 1.37 15.10
C ARG A 26 -8.73 2.86 15.36
N ARG A 27 -9.00 3.62 14.31
CA ARG A 27 -9.43 5.03 14.39
C ARG A 27 -10.94 5.21 14.42
N LEU A 28 -11.72 4.17 14.21
CA LEU A 28 -13.16 4.21 14.40
C LEU A 28 -13.50 4.13 15.88
N PRO A 29 -14.69 4.61 16.31
CA PRO A 29 -15.16 4.42 17.68
C PRO A 29 -15.12 2.92 18.07
N PRO A 30 -14.46 2.54 19.17
CA PRO A 30 -14.19 1.14 19.51
C PRO A 30 -15.46 0.32 19.75
N GLU A 31 -16.56 0.95 20.13
CA GLU A 31 -17.87 0.31 20.32
C GLU A 31 -18.65 0.08 19.02
N SER A 32 -18.18 0.65 17.89
CA SER A 32 -18.85 0.56 16.60
C SER A 32 -18.53 -0.73 15.83
N PHE A 33 -17.49 -1.47 16.21
CA PHE A 33 -17.09 -2.68 15.51
C PHE A 33 -16.49 -3.74 16.42
N ALA A 34 -16.51 -4.97 15.95
CA ALA A 34 -15.73 -6.08 16.47
C ALA A 34 -14.97 -6.76 15.32
N VAL A 35 -13.89 -7.47 15.63
CA VAL A 35 -13.07 -8.16 14.64
C VAL A 35 -13.10 -9.66 14.88
N LEU A 36 -13.39 -10.47 13.85
CA LEU A 36 -13.19 -11.90 13.82
C LEU A 36 -12.02 -12.22 12.88
N THR A 37 -10.97 -12.85 13.41
CA THR A 37 -9.75 -13.10 12.64
C THR A 37 -9.05 -14.41 13.04
N SER A 38 -8.01 -14.78 12.31
CA SER A 38 -7.20 -15.97 12.58
C SER A 38 -6.23 -15.77 13.75
N PRO A 39 -5.81 -16.85 14.43
CA PRO A 39 -4.76 -16.78 15.43
C PRO A 39 -3.39 -16.52 14.79
N TYR A 40 -2.49 -15.93 15.56
CA TYR A 40 -1.09 -15.73 15.21
C TYR A 40 -0.23 -15.68 16.48
N GLU A 41 1.09 -15.75 16.34
CA GLU A 41 2.01 -15.57 17.48
C GLU A 41 1.90 -14.13 18.03
N GLY A 42 1.84 -13.96 19.36
CA GLY A 42 1.72 -12.64 20.00
C GLY A 42 0.31 -12.07 20.06
N THR A 43 -0.74 -12.81 19.67
CA THR A 43 -2.13 -12.29 19.65
C THR A 43 -2.64 -11.88 21.03
N ALA A 44 -2.28 -12.60 22.08
CA ALA A 44 -2.78 -12.28 23.44
C ALA A 44 -2.32 -10.91 23.92
N GLU A 45 -1.06 -10.55 23.65
CA GLU A 45 -0.50 -9.23 23.99
C GLU A 45 -1.10 -8.12 23.12
N PHE A 46 -1.18 -8.36 21.83
CA PHE A 46 -1.79 -7.40 20.88
C PHE A 46 -3.24 -7.13 21.23
N ASP A 47 -4.05 -8.18 21.38
CA ASP A 47 -5.49 -8.06 21.63
C ASP A 47 -5.79 -7.36 22.97
N ALA A 48 -4.95 -7.57 23.99
CA ALA A 48 -5.06 -6.89 25.29
C ALA A 48 -4.75 -5.38 25.23
N GLY A 49 -4.02 -4.94 24.20
CA GLY A 49 -3.68 -3.52 23.98
C GLY A 49 -4.74 -2.75 23.19
N GLU A 50 -5.71 -3.43 22.57
CA GLU A 50 -6.71 -2.79 21.72
C GLU A 50 -8.01 -2.47 22.48
N PRO A 51 -8.64 -1.30 22.26
CA PRO A 51 -9.84 -0.90 23.00
C PRO A 51 -11.15 -1.54 22.47
N TYR A 52 -11.10 -2.27 21.38
CA TYR A 52 -12.24 -2.92 20.72
C TYR A 52 -12.17 -4.44 20.83
N ARG A 53 -13.30 -5.11 20.60
CA ARG A 53 -13.39 -6.57 20.70
C ARG A 53 -12.71 -7.26 19.53
N ILE A 54 -11.79 -8.20 19.82
CA ILE A 54 -11.15 -9.09 18.86
C ILE A 54 -11.45 -10.54 19.27
N GLU A 55 -12.03 -11.30 18.35
CA GLU A 55 -12.26 -12.73 18.48
C GLU A 55 -11.31 -13.48 17.53
N ARG A 56 -10.63 -14.50 18.05
CA ARG A 56 -9.73 -15.34 17.26
C ARG A 56 -10.33 -16.72 17.05
N THR A 57 -10.36 -17.17 15.80
CA THR A 57 -10.80 -18.55 15.50
C THR A 57 -9.75 -19.55 15.99
N ARG A 58 -10.13 -20.83 16.02
CA ARG A 58 -9.17 -21.92 16.26
C ARG A 58 -8.41 -22.29 14.99
N GLU A 59 -9.00 -22.04 13.84
CA GLU A 59 -8.44 -22.34 12.53
C GLU A 59 -7.40 -21.27 12.15
N PRO A 60 -6.25 -21.70 11.59
CA PRO A 60 -5.19 -20.77 11.18
C PRO A 60 -5.58 -19.88 9.99
N VAL A 61 -6.66 -20.24 9.27
CA VAL A 61 -7.18 -19.50 8.11
C VAL A 61 -8.69 -19.62 8.09
N LEU A 62 -9.37 -18.49 7.98
CA LEU A 62 -10.82 -18.43 7.78
C LEU A 62 -11.12 -18.81 6.32
N LEU A 63 -11.89 -19.87 6.16
CA LEU A 63 -12.31 -20.38 4.84
C LEU A 63 -13.83 -20.40 4.74
N PRO A 64 -14.42 -20.40 3.53
CA PRO A 64 -15.87 -20.31 3.31
C PRO A 64 -16.58 -21.65 3.57
N HIS A 65 -16.54 -22.13 4.81
CA HIS A 65 -17.24 -23.32 5.26
C HIS A 65 -18.61 -23.01 5.89
N PRO A 66 -19.58 -23.92 5.89
CA PRO A 66 -20.88 -23.70 6.52
C PRO A 66 -20.81 -23.34 8.01
N TRP A 67 -19.85 -23.90 8.77
CA TRP A 67 -19.67 -23.56 10.17
C TRP A 67 -19.06 -22.16 10.36
N MET A 68 -18.31 -21.61 9.37
CA MET A 68 -17.86 -20.21 9.38
C MET A 68 -19.06 -19.26 9.27
N VAL A 69 -20.04 -19.58 8.40
CA VAL A 69 -21.30 -18.82 8.31
C VAL A 69 -21.99 -18.77 9.68
N LYS A 70 -22.12 -19.95 10.33
CA LYS A 70 -22.72 -20.01 11.67
C LYS A 70 -21.95 -19.18 12.70
N GLN A 71 -20.62 -19.29 12.73
CA GLN A 71 -19.78 -18.54 13.67
C GLN A 71 -19.89 -17.03 13.48
N VAL A 72 -19.89 -16.57 12.23
CA VAL A 72 -20.06 -15.14 11.89
C VAL A 72 -21.44 -14.65 12.33
N ASN A 73 -22.51 -15.40 12.03
CA ASN A 73 -23.88 -15.04 12.42
C ASN A 73 -24.05 -15.02 13.96
N ASP A 74 -23.50 -16.01 14.66
CA ASP A 74 -23.57 -16.08 16.14
C ASP A 74 -22.86 -14.87 16.76
N LEU A 75 -21.64 -14.55 16.30
CA LEU A 75 -20.87 -13.42 16.81
C LEU A 75 -21.50 -12.07 16.45
N ALA A 76 -21.97 -11.91 15.22
CA ALA A 76 -22.67 -10.70 14.78
C ALA A 76 -23.92 -10.44 15.63
N LYS A 77 -24.70 -11.50 15.95
CA LYS A 77 -25.86 -11.41 16.83
C LYS A 77 -25.45 -11.05 18.27
N GLU A 78 -24.38 -11.66 18.81
CA GLU A 78 -23.88 -11.37 20.16
C GLU A 78 -23.42 -9.93 20.28
N PHE A 79 -22.71 -9.41 19.26
CA PHE A 79 -22.23 -8.03 19.21
C PHE A 79 -23.33 -7.03 18.84
N VAL A 80 -24.52 -7.50 18.44
CA VAL A 80 -25.63 -6.66 17.93
C VAL A 80 -25.18 -5.86 16.70
N ALA A 81 -24.49 -6.52 15.77
CA ALA A 81 -24.06 -5.89 14.53
C ALA A 81 -25.25 -5.68 13.58
N ASP A 82 -25.21 -4.57 12.83
CA ASP A 82 -26.18 -4.24 11.79
C ASP A 82 -25.81 -4.88 10.45
N PHE A 83 -24.52 -5.11 10.20
CA PHE A 83 -23.98 -5.74 8.98
C PHE A 83 -22.59 -6.36 9.25
N VAL A 84 -22.09 -7.10 8.26
CA VAL A 84 -20.77 -7.76 8.29
C VAL A 84 -19.88 -7.19 7.20
N VAL A 85 -18.61 -6.95 7.49
CA VAL A 85 -17.58 -6.58 6.51
C VAL A 85 -16.66 -7.78 6.32
N LEU A 86 -16.53 -8.27 5.09
CA LEU A 86 -15.74 -9.46 4.75
C LEU A 86 -14.48 -9.07 3.98
N ASP A 87 -13.35 -9.59 4.40
CA ASP A 87 -12.04 -9.41 3.81
C ASP A 87 -11.25 -10.74 3.82
N PRO A 88 -10.73 -11.20 2.69
CA PRO A 88 -10.87 -10.68 1.31
C PRO A 88 -12.20 -11.09 0.64
N ALA A 89 -12.51 -10.44 -0.50
CA ALA A 89 -13.69 -10.78 -1.29
C ALA A 89 -13.72 -12.24 -1.74
N VAL A 90 -12.57 -12.86 -1.99
CA VAL A 90 -12.40 -14.29 -2.30
C VAL A 90 -11.12 -14.78 -1.58
N PRO A 91 -11.17 -15.90 -0.86
CA PRO A 91 -12.29 -16.87 -0.77
C PRO A 91 -13.33 -16.52 0.29
N LEU A 92 -13.00 -15.74 1.32
CA LEU A 92 -13.86 -15.59 2.52
C LEU A 92 -15.20 -14.93 2.20
N GLY A 93 -15.21 -13.89 1.35
CA GLY A 93 -16.44 -13.21 0.95
C GLY A 93 -17.51 -14.10 0.30
N LEU A 94 -17.16 -15.32 -0.13
CA LEU A 94 -18.12 -16.30 -0.64
C LEU A 94 -19.18 -16.73 0.40
N ILE A 95 -18.95 -16.52 1.69
CA ILE A 95 -19.96 -16.74 2.73
C ILE A 95 -21.04 -15.64 2.74
N GLY A 96 -20.72 -14.45 2.25
CA GLY A 96 -21.58 -13.27 2.35
C GLY A 96 -23.04 -13.52 1.96
N PRO A 97 -23.34 -14.12 0.79
CA PRO A 97 -24.71 -14.42 0.38
C PRO A 97 -25.48 -15.42 1.27
N SER A 98 -24.79 -16.07 2.23
CA SER A 98 -25.38 -17.04 3.17
C SER A 98 -25.47 -16.49 4.60
N LEU A 99 -25.06 -15.24 4.83
CA LEU A 99 -25.19 -14.57 6.13
C LEU A 99 -26.63 -14.13 6.38
N ASP A 100 -27.01 -14.03 7.66
CA ASP A 100 -28.30 -13.51 8.09
C ASP A 100 -28.41 -11.99 7.97
N LEU A 101 -27.27 -11.29 8.02
CA LEU A 101 -27.15 -9.84 7.90
C LEU A 101 -26.65 -9.39 6.52
N PRO A 102 -26.93 -8.15 6.12
CA PRO A 102 -26.27 -7.52 4.97
C PRO A 102 -24.76 -7.60 5.08
N TYR A 103 -24.05 -7.61 3.95
CA TYR A 103 -22.59 -7.63 3.98
C TYR A 103 -21.95 -6.63 3.01
N GLN A 104 -20.78 -6.16 3.42
CA GLN A 104 -19.88 -5.36 2.61
C GLN A 104 -18.57 -6.12 2.38
N LEU A 105 -17.81 -5.71 1.37
CA LEU A 105 -16.54 -6.33 1.01
C LEU A 105 -15.39 -5.32 1.07
N VAL A 106 -14.19 -5.79 1.42
CA VAL A 106 -12.96 -5.02 1.24
C VAL A 106 -12.15 -5.61 0.09
N LEU A 107 -11.60 -4.74 -0.77
CA LEU A 107 -10.82 -5.11 -1.95
C LEU A 107 -9.43 -4.45 -1.92
N HIS A 108 -8.39 -5.26 -2.13
CA HIS A 108 -6.99 -4.80 -2.14
C HIS A 108 -6.31 -4.89 -3.51
N GLY A 109 -6.76 -5.80 -4.40
CA GLY A 109 -6.25 -5.94 -5.76
C GLY A 109 -6.10 -7.37 -6.25
N ALA A 110 -5.09 -8.11 -5.81
CA ALA A 110 -4.78 -9.44 -6.36
C ALA A 110 -5.92 -10.46 -6.22
N GLU A 111 -6.67 -10.41 -5.11
CA GLU A 111 -7.83 -11.27 -4.80
C GLU A 111 -9.05 -10.94 -5.68
N VAL A 112 -9.01 -9.85 -6.41
CA VAL A 112 -10.02 -9.47 -7.43
C VAL A 112 -9.48 -9.74 -8.82
N THR A 113 -8.27 -9.29 -9.11
CA THR A 113 -7.64 -9.38 -10.44
C THR A 113 -7.43 -10.83 -10.87
N VAL A 114 -6.84 -11.65 -10.00
CA VAL A 114 -6.52 -13.04 -10.36
C VAL A 114 -7.79 -13.88 -10.56
N PRO A 115 -8.74 -13.95 -9.61
CA PRO A 115 -9.99 -14.66 -9.82
C PRO A 115 -10.82 -14.07 -10.97
N GLY A 116 -10.84 -12.76 -11.14
CA GLY A 116 -11.58 -12.08 -12.20
C GLY A 116 -11.17 -12.46 -13.62
N ARG A 117 -9.97 -13.05 -13.79
CA ARG A 117 -9.43 -13.49 -15.09
C ARG A 117 -9.49 -15.00 -15.28
N LEU A 118 -9.86 -15.78 -14.26
CA LEU A 118 -9.93 -17.24 -14.30
C LEU A 118 -11.37 -17.72 -14.49
N PRO A 119 -11.66 -18.59 -15.48
CA PRO A 119 -12.97 -19.22 -15.63
C PRO A 119 -13.41 -19.93 -14.34
N GLY A 120 -14.68 -19.84 -13.98
CA GLY A 120 -15.21 -20.38 -12.73
C GLY A 120 -14.99 -19.46 -11.52
N ALA A 121 -13.77 -19.05 -11.26
CA ALA A 121 -13.47 -18.10 -10.18
C ALA A 121 -14.10 -16.72 -10.43
N LYS A 122 -14.10 -16.26 -11.68
CA LYS A 122 -14.79 -15.01 -12.08
C LYS A 122 -16.29 -15.05 -11.76
N GLN A 123 -16.96 -16.16 -12.02
CA GLN A 123 -18.39 -16.30 -11.73
C GLN A 123 -18.65 -16.25 -10.21
N ALA A 124 -17.83 -16.93 -9.40
CA ALA A 124 -17.93 -16.90 -7.95
C ALA A 124 -17.66 -15.49 -7.39
N LEU A 125 -16.60 -14.81 -7.86
CA LEU A 125 -16.32 -13.43 -7.51
C LEU A 125 -17.48 -12.50 -7.90
N ALA A 126 -17.95 -12.57 -9.15
CA ALA A 126 -19.07 -11.76 -9.65
C ALA A 126 -20.35 -11.99 -8.84
N TYR A 127 -20.61 -13.23 -8.45
CA TYR A 127 -21.77 -13.58 -7.62
C TYR A 127 -21.70 -12.88 -6.24
N THR A 128 -20.53 -12.88 -5.61
CA THR A 128 -20.29 -12.24 -4.31
C THR A 128 -20.36 -10.72 -4.42
N LEU A 129 -19.66 -10.13 -5.40
CA LEU A 129 -19.64 -8.69 -5.63
C LEU A 129 -21.04 -8.11 -5.90
N ARG A 130 -21.85 -8.80 -6.72
CA ARG A 130 -23.19 -8.33 -7.09
C ARG A 130 -24.22 -8.33 -5.97
N ARG A 131 -23.96 -9.03 -4.88
CA ARG A 131 -24.83 -9.16 -3.70
C ARG A 131 -24.36 -8.36 -2.50
N ALA A 132 -23.17 -7.82 -2.55
CA ALA A 132 -22.69 -6.94 -1.50
C ALA A 132 -23.47 -5.62 -1.49
N ASP A 133 -23.87 -5.15 -0.31
CA ASP A 133 -24.57 -3.88 -0.13
C ASP A 133 -23.62 -2.69 -0.22
N GLY A 134 -22.32 -2.91 0.01
CA GLY A 134 -21.26 -1.94 -0.15
C GLY A 134 -19.92 -2.60 -0.43
N ILE A 135 -19.01 -1.88 -1.04
CA ILE A 135 -17.67 -2.34 -1.34
C ILE A 135 -16.68 -1.22 -1.00
N ILE A 136 -15.67 -1.55 -0.22
CA ILE A 136 -14.57 -0.66 0.13
C ILE A 136 -13.36 -1.11 -0.68
N ALA A 137 -12.86 -0.28 -1.58
CA ALA A 137 -11.70 -0.59 -2.41
C ALA A 137 -10.47 0.21 -1.95
N ALA A 138 -9.33 -0.46 -1.75
CA ALA A 138 -8.07 0.14 -1.35
C ALA A 138 -7.38 0.96 -2.46
N GLY A 139 -8.09 1.31 -3.52
CA GLY A 139 -7.65 2.13 -4.64
C GLY A 139 -8.64 2.04 -5.82
N GLY A 140 -8.50 2.91 -6.80
CA GLY A 140 -9.29 2.89 -8.03
C GLY A 140 -9.02 1.64 -8.87
N TYR A 141 -7.77 1.14 -8.87
CA TYR A 141 -7.42 -0.08 -9.59
C TYR A 141 -8.23 -1.31 -9.12
N PRO A 142 -8.27 -1.71 -7.83
CA PRO A 142 -9.15 -2.80 -7.38
C PRO A 142 -10.64 -2.53 -7.61
N ALA A 143 -11.08 -1.27 -7.55
CA ALA A 143 -12.45 -0.89 -7.86
C ALA A 143 -12.80 -1.18 -9.33
N ALA A 144 -11.96 -0.76 -10.27
CA ALA A 144 -12.14 -0.99 -11.70
C ALA A 144 -12.13 -2.50 -12.05
N GLU A 145 -11.21 -3.28 -11.47
CA GLU A 145 -11.17 -4.73 -11.64
C GLU A 145 -12.44 -5.40 -11.13
N ALA A 146 -13.01 -4.93 -10.01
CA ALA A 146 -14.27 -5.45 -9.47
C ALA A 146 -15.47 -5.15 -10.41
N VAL A 147 -15.58 -3.93 -10.93
CA VAL A 147 -16.60 -3.56 -11.93
C VAL A 147 -16.46 -4.44 -13.17
N HIS A 148 -15.21 -4.59 -13.68
CA HIS A 148 -14.94 -5.46 -14.82
C HIS A 148 -15.33 -6.93 -14.55
N ALA A 149 -14.96 -7.47 -13.39
CA ALA A 149 -15.28 -8.85 -13.02
C ALA A 149 -16.78 -9.07 -12.86
N SER A 150 -17.49 -8.09 -12.26
CA SER A 150 -18.94 -8.16 -12.04
C SER A 150 -19.76 -7.97 -13.31
N GLY A 151 -19.23 -7.22 -14.30
CA GLY A 151 -19.95 -6.84 -15.53
C GLY A 151 -21.09 -5.84 -15.31
N ARG A 152 -21.09 -5.12 -14.20
CA ARG A 152 -22.03 -4.03 -13.89
C ARG A 152 -21.43 -3.02 -12.92
N GLU A 153 -22.03 -1.85 -12.81
CA GLU A 153 -21.73 -0.88 -11.74
C GLU A 153 -21.99 -1.48 -10.35
N LEU A 154 -21.15 -1.13 -9.41
CA LEU A 154 -21.15 -1.61 -8.03
C LEU A 154 -21.15 -0.43 -7.04
N PRO A 155 -21.70 -0.58 -5.82
CA PRO A 155 -21.67 0.45 -4.79
C PRO A 155 -20.27 0.48 -4.13
N ILE A 156 -19.29 1.07 -4.83
CA ILE A 156 -17.89 1.10 -4.38
C ILE A 156 -17.53 2.47 -3.81
N THR A 157 -16.96 2.47 -2.61
CA THR A 157 -16.24 3.61 -2.04
C THR A 157 -14.74 3.31 -2.07
N VAL A 158 -13.95 4.22 -2.63
CA VAL A 158 -12.49 4.11 -2.63
C VAL A 158 -11.95 4.73 -1.35
N VAL A 159 -11.30 3.89 -0.54
CA VAL A 159 -10.52 4.29 0.65
C VAL A 159 -9.10 3.79 0.40
N PRO A 160 -8.18 4.63 -0.11
CA PRO A 160 -6.85 4.19 -0.50
C PRO A 160 -5.96 3.87 0.70
N CYS A 161 -4.80 3.28 0.42
CA CYS A 161 -3.76 3.13 1.44
C CYS A 161 -3.32 4.51 1.94
N GLY A 162 -3.19 4.63 3.26
CA GLY A 162 -2.80 5.87 3.92
C GLY A 162 -1.40 5.85 4.50
N VAL A 163 -1.06 6.95 5.13
CA VAL A 163 0.17 7.13 5.89
C VAL A 163 -0.11 7.92 7.17
N ASP A 164 0.72 7.69 8.18
CA ASP A 164 0.75 8.51 9.40
C ASP A 164 1.65 9.72 9.14
N PRO A 165 1.09 10.94 9.01
CA PRO A 165 1.86 12.13 8.67
C PRO A 165 2.70 12.66 9.84
N ASP A 166 2.47 12.23 11.05
CA ASP A 166 3.30 12.59 12.21
C ASP A 166 4.54 11.71 12.26
N LYS A 167 4.41 10.44 11.87
CA LYS A 167 5.53 9.52 11.74
C LYS A 167 6.39 9.81 10.51
N PHE A 168 5.77 10.06 9.36
CA PHE A 168 6.44 10.38 8.10
C PHE A 168 6.26 11.86 7.82
N HIS A 169 7.27 12.66 8.10
CA HIS A 169 7.23 14.12 7.93
C HIS A 169 8.54 14.64 7.31
N PRO A 170 8.52 15.83 6.70
CA PRO A 170 9.72 16.46 6.19
C PRO A 170 10.75 16.67 7.30
N LEU A 171 12.00 16.33 7.02
CA LEU A 171 13.12 16.58 7.94
C LEU A 171 13.57 18.04 7.86
N THR A 172 14.02 18.58 8.99
CA THR A 172 14.83 19.79 9.02
C THR A 172 16.20 19.52 8.36
N GLU A 173 16.92 20.57 7.96
CA GLU A 173 18.23 20.40 7.35
C GLU A 173 19.22 19.66 8.26
N THR A 174 19.18 19.92 9.55
CA THR A 174 20.03 19.22 10.55
C THR A 174 19.69 17.74 10.63
N GLU A 175 18.41 17.39 10.69
CA GLU A 175 17.93 16.00 10.70
C GLU A 175 18.28 15.29 9.41
N ARG A 176 18.16 15.98 8.27
CA ARG A 176 18.50 15.45 6.95
C ARG A 176 19.98 15.09 6.83
N ILE A 177 20.87 15.97 7.32
CA ILE A 177 22.31 15.71 7.37
C ILE A 177 22.59 14.50 8.28
N ALA A 178 22.02 14.46 9.48
CA ALA A 178 22.18 13.34 10.40
C ALA A 178 21.65 12.01 9.81
N ALA A 179 20.52 12.03 9.11
CA ALA A 179 19.99 10.87 8.42
C ALA A 179 20.92 10.39 7.29
N ARG A 180 21.50 11.29 6.51
CA ARG A 180 22.48 10.95 5.48
C ARG A 180 23.72 10.30 6.10
N GLU A 181 24.26 10.86 7.17
CA GLU A 181 25.40 10.29 7.92
C GLU A 181 25.07 8.88 8.45
N HIS A 182 23.87 8.69 9.03
CA HIS A 182 23.40 7.39 9.51
C HIS A 182 23.41 6.31 8.42
N PHE A 183 23.04 6.66 7.20
CA PHE A 183 23.06 5.74 6.05
C PHE A 183 24.38 5.73 5.26
N GLY A 184 25.45 6.39 5.75
CA GLY A 184 26.75 6.43 5.12
C GLY A 184 26.80 7.24 3.81
N LEU A 185 25.96 8.27 3.71
CA LEU A 185 25.86 9.17 2.56
C LEU A 185 26.53 10.51 2.87
N ASP A 186 27.19 11.09 1.86
CA ASP A 186 27.74 12.44 1.98
C ASP A 186 26.62 13.48 2.15
N ALA A 187 26.85 14.52 2.94
CA ALA A 187 25.85 15.55 3.19
C ALA A 187 25.38 16.27 1.92
N ASP A 188 26.26 16.39 0.92
CA ASP A 188 26.00 17.02 -0.38
C ASP A 188 25.76 16.04 -1.53
N ALA A 189 25.47 14.76 -1.21
CA ALA A 189 25.11 13.76 -2.20
C ALA A 189 23.75 14.08 -2.85
N GLU A 190 23.61 13.72 -4.12
CA GLU A 190 22.33 13.65 -4.84
C GLU A 190 21.72 12.26 -4.59
N VAL A 191 20.69 12.20 -3.76
CA VAL A 191 20.17 10.93 -3.22
C VAL A 191 18.84 10.54 -3.86
N ILE A 192 18.83 9.42 -4.58
CA ILE A 192 17.61 8.75 -5.04
C ILE A 192 17.37 7.53 -4.13
N VAL A 193 16.20 7.44 -3.53
CA VAL A 193 15.83 6.32 -2.66
C VAL A 193 14.79 5.44 -3.32
N SER A 194 14.96 4.12 -3.22
CA SER A 194 13.98 3.11 -3.64
C SER A 194 13.77 2.10 -2.51
N ILE A 195 12.54 1.94 -2.03
CA ILE A 195 12.22 1.07 -0.89
C ILE A 195 11.09 0.13 -1.27
N SER A 196 11.32 -1.18 -1.31
CA SER A 196 10.26 -2.19 -1.47
C SER A 196 10.84 -3.61 -1.34
N ARG A 197 9.96 -4.61 -1.44
CA ARG A 197 10.41 -5.99 -1.70
C ARG A 197 11.16 -6.06 -3.03
N LEU A 198 12.35 -6.65 -3.04
CA LEU A 198 13.16 -6.80 -4.24
C LEU A 198 12.60 -7.92 -5.13
N VAL A 199 11.65 -7.56 -5.98
CA VAL A 199 10.98 -8.42 -6.96
C VAL A 199 10.92 -7.74 -8.32
N PRO A 200 10.93 -8.49 -9.45
CA PRO A 200 11.07 -7.91 -10.80
C PRO A 200 10.03 -6.85 -11.16
N ARG A 201 8.78 -6.95 -10.66
CA ARG A 201 7.74 -5.96 -10.97
C ARG A 201 7.98 -4.57 -10.38
N LYS A 202 8.90 -4.44 -9.41
CA LYS A 202 9.20 -3.15 -8.76
C LYS A 202 10.20 -2.27 -9.53
N GLY A 203 10.80 -2.79 -10.61
CA GLY A 203 11.58 -2.00 -11.56
C GLY A 203 12.92 -1.46 -11.05
N PHE A 204 13.49 -2.07 -9.99
CA PHE A 204 14.82 -1.66 -9.48
C PHE A 204 15.93 -1.73 -10.52
N ASP A 205 15.84 -2.66 -11.48
CA ASP A 205 16.80 -2.79 -12.56
C ASP A 205 16.80 -1.56 -13.49
N THR A 206 15.64 -0.96 -13.78
CA THR A 206 15.59 0.28 -14.57
C THR A 206 16.17 1.46 -13.76
N ALA A 207 15.89 1.56 -12.45
CA ALA A 207 16.50 2.57 -11.59
C ALA A 207 18.03 2.44 -11.55
N ILE A 208 18.57 1.21 -11.43
CA ILE A 208 20.02 0.93 -11.46
C ILE A 208 20.64 1.36 -12.81
N ARG A 209 19.97 1.03 -13.94
CA ARG A 209 20.45 1.43 -15.28
C ARG A 209 20.45 2.95 -15.45
N ALA A 210 19.42 3.64 -14.95
CA ALA A 210 19.36 5.10 -14.98
C ALA A 210 20.45 5.71 -14.10
N ALA A 211 20.64 5.21 -12.88
CA ALA A 211 21.71 5.65 -11.98
C ALA A 211 23.10 5.43 -12.57
N ALA A 212 23.35 4.29 -13.25
CA ALA A 212 24.61 4.02 -13.94
C ALA A 212 24.91 5.02 -15.07
N ARG A 213 23.87 5.45 -15.81
CA ARG A 213 24.06 6.49 -16.85
C ARG A 213 24.36 7.85 -16.26
N LEU A 214 23.59 8.24 -15.24
CA LEU A 214 23.74 9.52 -14.56
C LEU A 214 25.05 9.62 -13.76
N GLY A 215 25.49 8.54 -13.11
CA GLY A 215 26.71 8.51 -12.32
C GLY A 215 27.98 8.85 -13.12
N LYS A 216 27.98 8.66 -14.44
CA LYS A 216 29.09 9.04 -15.32
C LYS A 216 29.32 10.57 -15.40
N VAL A 217 28.25 11.33 -15.16
CA VAL A 217 28.30 12.82 -15.26
C VAL A 217 27.97 13.49 -13.92
N ARG A 218 27.50 12.71 -12.92
CA ARG A 218 27.13 13.17 -11.59
C ARG A 218 27.86 12.33 -10.53
N PRO A 219 29.07 12.70 -10.13
CA PRO A 219 29.90 11.91 -9.21
C PRO A 219 29.30 11.82 -7.79
N LYS A 220 28.43 12.77 -7.42
CA LYS A 220 27.74 12.81 -6.12
C LYS A 220 26.44 12.01 -6.10
N LEU A 221 25.99 11.46 -7.23
CA LEU A 221 24.77 10.67 -7.28
C LEU A 221 24.91 9.38 -6.46
N ARG A 222 23.88 9.07 -5.69
CA ARG A 222 23.72 7.79 -4.97
C ARG A 222 22.30 7.28 -5.14
N LEU A 223 22.16 6.07 -5.65
CA LEU A 223 20.91 5.32 -5.59
C LEU A 223 20.93 4.41 -4.35
N VAL A 224 20.06 4.66 -3.41
CA VAL A 224 19.94 3.87 -2.18
C VAL A 224 18.76 2.91 -2.31
N ILE A 225 19.01 1.62 -2.20
CA ILE A 225 17.99 0.57 -2.30
C ILE A 225 17.84 -0.11 -0.94
N ALA A 226 16.63 -0.02 -0.35
CA ALA A 226 16.28 -0.71 0.87
C ALA A 226 15.19 -1.76 0.63
N GLY A 227 15.32 -2.88 1.34
CA GLY A 227 14.43 -4.03 1.25
C GLY A 227 15.19 -5.33 0.97
N GLY A 228 14.46 -6.43 0.90
CA GLY A 228 15.00 -7.74 0.55
C GLY A 228 14.04 -8.49 -0.37
N GLY A 229 14.52 -9.50 -1.07
CA GLY A 229 13.66 -10.27 -1.95
C GLY A 229 14.43 -11.18 -2.93
N ARG A 230 13.66 -11.99 -3.65
CA ARG A 230 14.22 -13.03 -4.57
C ARG A 230 15.03 -12.46 -5.73
N ASP A 231 14.96 -11.17 -6.00
CA ASP A 231 15.66 -10.52 -7.12
C ASP A 231 16.98 -9.84 -6.67
N GLU A 232 17.31 -9.86 -5.39
CA GLU A 232 18.43 -9.14 -4.81
C GLU A 232 19.77 -9.46 -5.48
N ASP A 233 20.10 -10.75 -5.61
CA ASP A 233 21.37 -11.18 -6.20
C ASP A 233 21.52 -10.72 -7.67
N ARG A 234 20.42 -10.74 -8.43
CA ARG A 234 20.42 -10.24 -9.81
C ARG A 234 20.67 -8.74 -9.86
N LEU A 235 20.03 -7.97 -8.98
CA LEU A 235 20.17 -6.53 -8.92
C LEU A 235 21.56 -6.11 -8.47
N ARG A 236 22.16 -6.81 -7.49
CA ARG A 236 23.55 -6.56 -7.07
C ARG A 236 24.54 -6.82 -8.18
N ARG A 237 24.40 -7.93 -8.92
CA ARG A 237 25.24 -8.22 -10.10
C ARG A 237 25.10 -7.14 -11.17
N LEU A 238 23.88 -6.72 -11.46
CA LEU A 238 23.60 -5.65 -12.43
C LEU A 238 24.27 -4.32 -12.03
N ALA A 239 24.22 -3.97 -10.75
CA ALA A 239 24.86 -2.75 -10.25
C ALA A 239 26.39 -2.79 -10.44
N VAL A 240 27.02 -3.92 -10.15
CA VAL A 240 28.46 -4.12 -10.36
C VAL A 240 28.82 -4.12 -11.85
N GLU A 241 28.07 -4.83 -12.68
CA GLU A 241 28.30 -4.89 -14.14
C GLU A 241 28.26 -3.53 -14.80
N LEU A 242 27.36 -2.65 -14.32
CA LEU A 242 27.16 -1.32 -14.88
C LEU A 242 28.01 -0.23 -14.19
N ASP A 243 28.80 -0.58 -13.18
CA ASP A 243 29.50 0.39 -12.31
C ASP A 243 28.54 1.48 -11.79
N ALA A 244 27.33 1.05 -11.35
CA ALA A 244 26.30 1.97 -10.93
C ALA A 244 26.53 2.45 -9.47
N PRO A 245 26.31 3.74 -9.16
CA PRO A 245 26.50 4.30 -7.81
C PRO A 245 25.36 3.88 -6.87
N VAL A 246 25.27 2.59 -6.52
CA VAL A 246 24.19 1.97 -5.76
C VAL A 246 24.66 1.52 -4.38
N THR A 247 23.91 1.89 -3.35
CA THR A 247 24.05 1.38 -1.99
C THR A 247 22.84 0.49 -1.66
N PHE A 248 23.08 -0.77 -1.32
CA PHE A 248 22.05 -1.70 -0.87
C PHE A 248 22.07 -1.80 0.66
N LEU A 249 21.02 -1.31 1.32
CA LEU A 249 20.88 -1.34 2.77
C LEU A 249 20.30 -2.68 3.31
N GLY A 250 19.74 -3.53 2.42
CA GLY A 250 18.98 -4.69 2.86
C GLY A 250 17.67 -4.30 3.54
N ARG A 251 17.15 -5.18 4.40
CA ARG A 251 15.95 -4.88 5.21
C ARG A 251 16.35 -3.94 6.35
N ILE A 252 15.65 -2.82 6.46
CA ILE A 252 15.85 -1.85 7.52
C ILE A 252 14.71 -1.91 8.55
N PRO A 253 14.96 -1.53 9.82
CA PRO A 253 13.92 -1.38 10.84
C PRO A 253 12.86 -0.35 10.44
N ASN A 254 11.64 -0.51 10.95
CA ASN A 254 10.56 0.45 10.70
C ASN A 254 10.86 1.87 11.23
N ALA A 255 11.73 1.99 12.24
CA ALA A 255 12.17 3.27 12.78
C ALA A 255 13.08 4.04 11.81
N ASP A 256 13.79 3.33 10.92
CA ASP A 256 14.71 3.91 9.95
C ASP A 256 14.01 4.33 8.63
N LEU A 257 12.74 3.94 8.44
CA LEU A 257 11.99 4.30 7.23
C LEU A 257 11.79 5.82 7.08
N PRO A 258 11.26 6.56 8.08
CA PRO A 258 11.06 8.00 7.94
C PRO A 258 12.37 8.77 7.65
N PRO A 259 13.50 8.56 8.38
CA PRO A 259 14.74 9.24 8.05
C PRO A 259 15.30 8.85 6.68
N LEU A 260 15.11 7.60 6.21
CA LEU A 260 15.55 7.21 4.87
C LEU A 260 14.74 7.90 3.77
N TYR A 261 13.42 8.02 3.91
CA TYR A 261 12.64 8.82 2.97
C TYR A 261 13.02 10.30 3.02
N GLY A 262 13.08 10.90 4.21
CA GLY A 262 13.32 12.32 4.39
C GLY A 262 14.71 12.79 3.95
N CYS A 263 15.73 11.92 3.91
CA CYS A 263 17.07 12.27 3.44
C CYS A 263 17.20 12.26 1.91
N ALA A 264 16.19 11.75 1.17
CA ALA A 264 16.20 11.67 -0.28
C ALA A 264 15.97 13.03 -0.97
N ASP A 265 16.49 13.17 -2.18
CA ASP A 265 16.11 14.21 -3.13
C ASP A 265 14.94 13.76 -4.00
N VAL A 266 14.93 12.48 -4.36
CA VAL A 266 13.91 11.84 -5.18
C VAL A 266 13.61 10.46 -4.64
N PHE A 267 12.34 10.08 -4.57
CA PHE A 267 11.94 8.70 -4.37
C PHE A 267 11.59 8.06 -5.70
N ALA A 268 12.04 6.83 -5.95
CA ALA A 268 11.76 6.15 -7.22
C ALA A 268 11.32 4.70 -7.00
N MET A 269 10.23 4.31 -7.62
CA MET A 269 9.82 2.91 -7.74
C MET A 269 9.13 2.69 -9.10
N LEU A 270 9.85 2.08 -10.04
CA LEU A 270 9.46 1.94 -11.43
C LEU A 270 8.63 0.68 -11.63
N CYS A 271 7.48 0.60 -10.93
CA CYS A 271 6.58 -0.52 -11.02
C CYS A 271 6.13 -0.76 -12.45
N ARG A 272 6.05 -2.05 -12.86
CA ARG A 272 5.62 -2.47 -14.18
C ARG A 272 4.65 -3.63 -14.12
N ASN A 273 3.79 -3.71 -15.11
CA ASN A 273 2.88 -4.83 -15.30
C ASN A 273 3.63 -6.04 -15.84
N ARG A 274 3.31 -7.22 -15.30
CA ARG A 274 3.89 -8.49 -15.75
C ARG A 274 2.80 -9.51 -16.03
N TRP A 275 3.14 -10.50 -16.85
CA TRP A 275 2.25 -11.62 -17.21
C TRP A 275 0.87 -11.16 -17.68
N GLY A 276 0.85 -10.20 -18.63
CA GLY A 276 -0.41 -9.65 -19.16
C GLY A 276 -1.28 -8.96 -18.12
N GLY A 277 -0.63 -8.34 -17.09
CA GLY A 277 -1.32 -7.60 -16.04
C GLY A 277 -1.84 -8.47 -14.89
N LEU A 278 -1.41 -9.74 -14.77
CA LEU A 278 -1.71 -10.55 -13.59
C LEU A 278 -0.89 -10.13 -12.36
N GLU A 279 0.29 -9.56 -12.57
CA GLU A 279 1.14 -9.02 -11.52
C GLU A 279 1.29 -7.51 -11.74
N GLN A 280 0.64 -6.72 -10.91
CA GLN A 280 0.63 -5.25 -10.94
C GLN A 280 0.86 -4.68 -9.54
N GLU A 281 1.05 -3.36 -9.45
CA GLU A 281 1.07 -2.66 -8.17
C GLU A 281 -0.36 -2.40 -7.68
N GLY A 282 -0.65 -2.71 -6.43
CA GLY A 282 -1.98 -2.46 -5.86
C GLY A 282 -2.27 -0.97 -5.68
N PHE A 283 -1.38 -0.28 -4.98
CA PHE A 283 -1.42 1.16 -4.75
C PHE A 283 -0.01 1.74 -4.58
N GLY A 284 0.84 1.08 -3.77
CA GLY A 284 2.20 1.52 -3.49
C GLY A 284 2.27 2.52 -2.33
N ILE A 285 2.02 2.04 -1.10
CA ILE A 285 2.11 2.84 0.13
C ILE A 285 3.43 3.61 0.26
N VAL A 286 4.53 3.08 -0.27
CA VAL A 286 5.85 3.71 -0.26
C VAL A 286 5.89 5.07 -0.98
N PHE A 287 5.00 5.30 -1.95
CA PHE A 287 4.87 6.60 -2.60
C PHE A 287 4.27 7.64 -1.65
N VAL A 288 3.21 7.27 -0.93
CA VAL A 288 2.60 8.20 0.03
C VAL A 288 3.46 8.40 1.28
N GLU A 289 4.28 7.43 1.67
CA GLU A 289 5.30 7.59 2.70
C GLU A 289 6.37 8.61 2.28
N ALA A 290 6.92 8.50 1.06
CA ALA A 290 7.86 9.48 0.49
C ALA A 290 7.20 10.86 0.33
N ALA A 291 5.98 10.92 -0.20
CA ALA A 291 5.20 12.13 -0.33
C ALA A 291 4.97 12.82 1.02
N SER A 292 4.69 12.04 2.06
CA SER A 292 4.53 12.51 3.43
C SER A 292 5.81 13.17 3.97
N CYS A 293 6.97 12.66 3.59
CA CYS A 293 8.27 13.28 3.90
C CYS A 293 8.63 14.48 3.00
N GLY A 294 7.72 14.91 2.12
CA GLY A 294 7.95 16.05 1.22
C GLY A 294 8.93 15.75 0.08
N VAL A 295 9.05 14.48 -0.33
CA VAL A 295 9.98 14.03 -1.37
C VAL A 295 9.19 13.76 -2.66
N PRO A 296 9.56 14.36 -3.81
CA PRO A 296 8.92 14.09 -5.09
C PRO A 296 9.23 12.68 -5.58
N GLN A 297 8.28 12.09 -6.33
CA GLN A 297 8.35 10.69 -6.72
C GLN A 297 8.54 10.52 -8.23
N VAL A 298 9.23 9.42 -8.61
CA VAL A 298 9.24 8.91 -9.97
C VAL A 298 8.66 7.48 -9.94
N ALA A 299 7.46 7.34 -10.46
CA ALA A 299 6.70 6.10 -10.46
C ALA A 299 6.65 5.48 -11.86
N GLY A 300 6.64 4.14 -11.94
CA GLY A 300 6.25 3.46 -13.17
C GLY A 300 4.73 3.28 -13.25
N ASP A 301 4.16 3.40 -14.44
CA ASP A 301 2.73 3.21 -14.68
C ASP A 301 2.35 1.73 -14.56
N SER A 302 1.87 1.35 -13.38
CA SER A 302 1.46 -0.03 -13.06
C SER A 302 0.36 -0.03 -12.02
N GLY A 303 -0.81 -0.51 -12.41
CA GLY A 303 -1.96 -0.65 -11.49
C GLY A 303 -2.28 0.66 -10.77
N GLY A 304 -2.32 0.63 -9.44
CA GLY A 304 -2.61 1.80 -8.60
C GLY A 304 -1.41 2.73 -8.34
N ALA A 305 -0.21 2.46 -8.86
CA ALA A 305 0.95 3.32 -8.64
C ALA A 305 0.75 4.76 -9.14
N ALA A 306 0.07 4.92 -10.28
CA ALA A 306 -0.28 6.23 -10.84
C ALA A 306 -1.33 6.99 -10.01
N GLU A 307 -2.07 6.31 -9.12
CA GLU A 307 -3.01 6.97 -8.22
C GLU A 307 -2.29 7.68 -7.06
N ALA A 308 -1.17 7.13 -6.62
CA ALA A 308 -0.38 7.68 -5.52
C ALA A 308 0.44 8.92 -5.94
N VAL A 309 0.80 9.05 -7.24
CA VAL A 309 1.62 10.14 -7.79
C VAL A 309 0.83 10.95 -8.79
N ALA A 310 0.63 12.25 -8.54
CA ALA A 310 0.03 13.17 -9.51
C ALA A 310 1.11 13.62 -10.50
N ASP A 311 1.02 13.11 -11.75
CA ASP A 311 2.01 13.37 -12.79
C ASP A 311 2.17 14.86 -13.09
N GLY A 312 3.41 15.33 -13.09
CA GLY A 312 3.76 16.75 -13.28
C GLY A 312 3.47 17.66 -12.09
N GLU A 313 2.77 17.19 -11.04
CA GLU A 313 2.44 17.99 -9.85
C GLU A 313 3.22 17.54 -8.60
N THR A 314 3.22 16.24 -8.29
CA THR A 314 3.91 15.67 -7.12
C THR A 314 5.13 14.85 -7.48
N GLY A 315 5.34 14.61 -8.76
CA GLY A 315 6.42 13.81 -9.33
C GLY A 315 6.15 13.50 -10.79
N TYR A 316 6.72 12.40 -11.28
CA TYR A 316 6.51 11.93 -12.66
C TYR A 316 6.07 10.48 -12.69
N VAL A 317 5.11 10.16 -13.58
CA VAL A 317 4.68 8.81 -13.90
C VAL A 317 5.25 8.41 -15.26
N ILE A 318 6.06 7.37 -15.28
CA ILE A 318 6.73 6.88 -16.49
C ILE A 318 5.84 5.83 -17.15
N GLY A 319 5.30 6.16 -18.32
CA GLY A 319 4.35 5.31 -19.07
C GLY A 319 4.95 3.97 -19.51
N ASP A 320 6.23 3.95 -19.93
CA ASP A 320 7.01 2.72 -20.09
C ASP A 320 8.09 2.63 -19.00
N PRO A 321 7.85 1.91 -17.90
CA PRO A 321 8.82 1.80 -16.80
C PRO A 321 10.12 1.07 -17.17
N GLU A 322 10.22 0.47 -18.34
CA GLU A 322 11.45 -0.16 -18.86
C GLU A 322 12.27 0.80 -19.73
N ASP A 323 11.69 1.95 -20.15
CA ASP A 323 12.42 3.01 -20.84
C ASP A 323 13.38 3.73 -19.88
N THR A 324 14.62 3.26 -19.86
CA THR A 324 15.68 3.85 -19.04
C THR A 324 15.93 5.32 -19.38
N GLN A 325 15.69 5.78 -20.64
CA GLN A 325 15.93 7.17 -20.99
C GLN A 325 14.88 8.10 -20.37
N ALA A 326 13.61 7.72 -20.43
CA ALA A 326 12.52 8.46 -19.77
C ALA A 326 12.77 8.60 -18.25
N VAL A 327 13.31 7.55 -17.61
CA VAL A 327 13.68 7.60 -16.19
C VAL A 327 14.87 8.55 -15.95
N VAL A 328 15.90 8.49 -16.79
CA VAL A 328 17.05 9.43 -16.73
C VAL A 328 16.57 10.87 -16.86
N ASP A 329 15.68 11.14 -17.79
CA ASP A 329 15.15 12.49 -18.02
C ASP A 329 14.34 13.01 -16.83
N ALA A 330 13.52 12.15 -16.21
CA ALA A 330 12.76 12.48 -15.00
C ALA A 330 13.69 12.75 -13.80
N PHE A 331 14.68 11.91 -13.57
CA PHE A 331 15.68 12.13 -12.53
C PHE A 331 16.47 13.43 -12.78
N THR A 332 16.91 13.67 -14.00
CA THR A 332 17.65 14.87 -14.37
C THR A 332 16.86 16.13 -14.08
N LYS A 333 15.58 16.18 -14.49
CA LYS A 333 14.71 17.34 -14.21
C LYS A 333 14.59 17.64 -12.73
N LEU A 334 14.45 16.61 -11.89
CA LEU A 334 14.31 16.77 -10.45
C LEU A 334 15.65 17.11 -9.77
N LEU A 335 16.77 16.60 -10.26
CA LEU A 335 18.09 16.84 -9.67
C LEU A 335 18.70 18.18 -10.11
N ASP A 336 18.34 18.71 -11.30
CA ASP A 336 18.86 19.97 -11.82
C ASP A 336 18.09 21.21 -11.33
N ASP A 337 16.83 21.03 -10.87
CA ASP A 337 15.95 22.12 -10.47
C ASP A 337 15.48 21.96 -9.00
N ASP A 338 16.24 22.58 -8.08
CA ASP A 338 15.95 22.57 -6.65
C ASP A 338 14.60 23.21 -6.32
N GLU A 339 14.18 24.23 -7.07
CA GLU A 339 12.90 24.90 -6.86
C GLU A 339 11.73 24.00 -7.29
N LEU A 340 11.84 23.35 -8.44
CA LEU A 340 10.87 22.36 -8.90
C LEU A 340 10.76 21.21 -7.90
N ARG A 341 11.89 20.67 -7.46
CA ARG A 341 11.96 19.57 -6.49
C ARG A 341 11.27 19.94 -5.18
N ARG A 342 11.58 21.12 -4.63
CA ARG A 342 10.95 21.61 -3.40
C ARG A 342 9.45 21.85 -3.58
N ARG A 343 9.02 22.46 -4.69
CA ARG A 343 7.62 22.72 -5.00
C ARG A 343 6.81 21.41 -5.12
N MET A 344 7.33 20.42 -5.87
CA MET A 344 6.70 19.11 -5.99
C MET A 344 6.65 18.38 -4.65
N GLY A 345 7.71 18.45 -3.84
CA GLY A 345 7.73 17.86 -2.50
C GLY A 345 6.68 18.48 -1.56
N GLN A 346 6.56 19.80 -1.56
CA GLN A 346 5.51 20.50 -0.79
C GLN A 346 4.12 20.11 -1.26
N ARG A 347 3.90 20.02 -2.58
CA ARG A 347 2.62 19.58 -3.14
C ARG A 347 2.30 18.14 -2.78
N SER A 348 3.32 17.25 -2.79
CA SER A 348 3.20 15.87 -2.35
C SER A 348 2.73 15.79 -0.89
N ARG A 349 3.38 16.52 0.01
CA ARG A 349 3.01 16.57 1.43
C ARG A 349 1.60 17.09 1.62
N GLN A 350 1.23 18.19 0.94
CA GLN A 350 -0.12 18.75 1.05
C GLN A 350 -1.18 17.74 0.63
N ARG A 351 -0.95 17.06 -0.50
CA ARG A 351 -1.87 16.02 -0.98
C ARG A 351 -2.02 14.87 0.02
N VAL A 352 -0.93 14.48 0.70
CA VAL A 352 -1.00 13.48 1.77
C VAL A 352 -1.92 13.95 2.90
N LEU A 353 -1.75 15.17 3.36
CA LEU A 353 -2.57 15.72 4.45
C LEU A 353 -4.06 15.80 4.08
N ASP A 354 -4.36 16.11 2.82
CA ASP A 354 -5.73 16.28 2.34
C ASP A 354 -6.42 14.96 1.96
N GLU A 355 -5.66 13.96 1.46
CA GLU A 355 -6.25 12.79 0.82
C GLU A 355 -5.83 11.44 1.44
N PHE A 356 -4.59 11.33 1.98
CA PHE A 356 -3.97 10.05 2.35
C PHE A 356 -3.58 9.93 3.84
N ALA A 357 -3.80 10.97 4.66
CA ALA A 357 -3.62 10.83 6.10
C ALA A 357 -4.64 9.83 6.65
N TYR A 358 -4.18 8.91 7.51
CA TYR A 358 -5.07 7.88 8.05
C TYR A 358 -6.30 8.44 8.74
N ASP A 359 -6.22 9.61 9.37
CA ASP A 359 -7.38 10.25 10.02
C ASP A 359 -8.44 10.72 9.01
N VAL A 360 -7.99 11.19 7.83
CA VAL A 360 -8.89 11.56 6.71
C VAL A 360 -9.56 10.31 6.15
N LEU A 361 -8.79 9.25 5.96
CA LEU A 361 -9.27 7.98 5.43
C LEU A 361 -10.20 7.26 6.39
N ALA A 362 -9.92 7.30 7.70
CA ALA A 362 -10.78 6.74 8.72
C ALA A 362 -12.15 7.44 8.77
N ARG A 363 -12.21 8.77 8.60
CA ARG A 363 -13.48 9.49 8.46
C ARG A 363 -14.26 9.03 7.23
N ARG A 364 -13.60 8.95 6.06
CA ARG A 364 -14.21 8.43 4.82
C ARG A 364 -14.73 7.00 5.00
N LEU A 365 -13.95 6.15 5.67
CA LEU A 365 -14.37 4.79 6.02
C LEU A 365 -15.58 4.80 6.95
N GLY A 366 -15.54 5.59 8.02
CA GLY A 366 -16.63 5.71 8.99
C GLY A 366 -17.93 6.19 8.35
N ASP A 367 -17.87 7.18 7.45
CA ASP A 367 -19.01 7.65 6.68
C ASP A 367 -19.59 6.52 5.80
N THR A 368 -18.70 5.74 5.14
CA THR A 368 -19.09 4.60 4.31
C THR A 368 -19.76 3.50 5.13
N LEU A 369 -19.25 3.22 6.33
CA LEU A 369 -19.77 2.24 7.27
C LEU A 369 -20.92 2.80 8.13
N GLN A 370 -21.31 4.06 7.93
CA GLN A 370 -22.34 4.78 8.70
C GLN A 370 -22.10 4.68 10.22
N VAL A 371 -20.84 4.86 10.62
CA VAL A 371 -20.44 4.86 12.03
C VAL A 371 -20.75 6.24 12.63
N ASP A 372 -21.41 6.23 13.77
CA ASP A 372 -21.67 7.46 14.53
C ASP A 372 -20.38 7.91 15.23
N TRP A 373 -19.89 9.10 14.88
CA TRP A 373 -18.74 9.70 15.54
C TRP A 373 -19.19 10.38 16.84
N PRO A 374 -18.42 10.29 17.92
CA PRO A 374 -18.75 10.95 19.20
C PRO A 374 -18.69 12.48 19.13
#